data_8c9850c673fcf8c5e5c1ed502f7b41c9
#
_entry.id   8c9850c673fcf8c5e5c1ed502f7b41c9
#
_cell.length_a   1.000
_cell.length_b   1.000
_cell.length_c   1.000
_cell.angle_alpha   90.00
_cell.angle_beta   90.00
_cell.angle_gamma   90.00
#
_symmetry.space_group_name_H-M   'P 1'
#
loop_
_entity.id
_entity.type
_entity.pdbx_description
1 polymer ?
#
loop_
_entity_poly.entity_id
_entity_poly.type
_entity_poly.pdbx_seq_one_letter_code
_entity_poly.pdbx_strand_id
1 'polypeptide(L)'
;MNKITEYNLSKIINMKLKVPFFQRDYTWDSENLKSLIDDGQKELYIGNIVVQNDLIIDGQQRLMSLYLLSKFIGNECFSICYEVDDSDNDKLKNLKKEKFELMEFQMSGLNNMCRYISRNYTNKEKIEKINNCLKNVYFTITELSDDINPGRYFEAMNTNKQQLKHHEILKAKFVEKLSDSDLDIAKIWDYCSDMNSYFMQDSLYCKDKKIDFIIKNINDIKKEANNIKILTINEILKEQVSANDENIDKKDYEVKSIIKFEEFLCVVARIIGVDMPLQTKELVKNFEDKILSKELSNEFIEALFQYRNIFDKYVFKRDANNDYIQMFGDKKLLMIQLLFEVQNSNEWLVKYLEKCESLGDVDVNKHIGKLQEIDKERMQALIKDKNLENLLDQGTDTPHYFFYKLDYLLWKNFDNYFKDKRYQTVKERYYLTRLNSIEHIQPQSKCNENDFNKDTINNFGNLALLTSSRNSSLGNLEVNEKKAKIENWIDGKQSIQSLKMLLALHDVNQNTWDFEEAENHGDEMKELLFRDLENNN
;
A
#
# COMPACT_ATOMS: atom_id res chain seq x y z
N MET A 1 24.29 39.70 3.51
CA MET A 1 24.37 39.53 2.03
C MET A 1 24.79 38.11 1.77
N ASN A 2 23.90 37.27 1.27
CA ASN A 2 24.19 35.87 1.00
C ASN A 2 25.16 35.77 -0.16
N LYS A 3 26.33 35.18 0.07
CA LYS A 3 27.37 35.00 -0.94
C LYS A 3 27.00 33.76 -1.78
N ILE A 4 26.62 33.98 -3.02
CA ILE A 4 26.42 32.88 -3.99
C ILE A 4 27.80 32.60 -4.61
N THR A 5 28.32 31.40 -4.41
CA THR A 5 29.60 30.96 -4.97
C THR A 5 29.36 29.65 -5.72
N GLU A 6 29.95 29.56 -6.93
CA GLU A 6 29.94 28.31 -7.71
C GLU A 6 30.91 27.29 -7.11
N TYR A 7 30.41 26.07 -6.93
CA TYR A 7 31.17 24.96 -6.39
C TYR A 7 31.13 23.78 -7.37
N ASN A 8 32.24 23.06 -7.38
CA ASN A 8 32.32 21.70 -7.91
C ASN A 8 32.71 20.75 -6.78
N LEU A 9 32.72 19.45 -7.04
CA LEU A 9 33.00 18.46 -5.99
C LEU A 9 34.39 18.66 -5.36
N SER A 10 35.39 19.13 -6.10
CA SER A 10 36.75 19.37 -5.55
C SER A 10 36.79 20.47 -4.49
N LYS A 11 35.86 21.42 -4.55
CA LYS A 11 35.78 22.52 -3.56
C LYS A 11 35.10 22.13 -2.27
N ILE A 12 34.31 21.03 -2.26
CA ILE A 12 33.56 20.58 -1.08
C ILE A 12 34.14 19.31 -0.44
N ILE A 13 35.25 18.77 -0.91
CA ILE A 13 35.86 17.52 -0.42
C ILE A 13 36.00 17.47 1.11
N ASN A 14 36.32 18.60 1.75
CA ASN A 14 36.52 18.68 3.18
C ASN A 14 35.26 19.03 3.98
N MET A 15 34.12 19.22 3.31
CA MET A 15 32.86 19.54 3.99
C MET A 15 32.32 18.30 4.69
N LYS A 16 31.77 18.53 5.89
CA LYS A 16 31.02 17.53 6.65
C LYS A 16 29.57 17.96 6.67
N LEU A 17 28.75 17.34 5.83
CA LEU A 17 27.37 17.72 5.64
C LEU A 17 26.47 16.73 6.40
N LYS A 18 25.37 17.24 6.95
CA LYS A 18 24.38 16.45 7.70
C LYS A 18 23.02 16.59 7.05
N VAL A 19 22.33 15.48 6.90
CA VAL A 19 20.91 15.45 6.51
C VAL A 19 20.07 15.60 7.78
N PRO A 20 19.31 16.70 7.94
CA PRO A 20 18.50 16.91 9.13
C PRO A 20 17.35 15.91 9.21
N PHE A 21 16.87 15.69 10.44
CA PHE A 21 15.80 14.73 10.74
C PHE A 21 14.46 15.02 10.05
N PHE A 22 14.21 16.26 9.67
CA PHE A 22 12.98 16.66 8.99
C PHE A 22 13.00 16.42 7.47
N GLN A 23 14.16 16.05 6.92
CA GLN A 23 14.28 15.68 5.51
C GLN A 23 13.78 14.24 5.31
N ARG A 24 13.25 14.00 4.10
CA ARG A 24 12.82 12.66 3.70
C ARG A 24 14.02 11.76 3.43
N ASP A 25 13.78 10.46 3.47
CA ASP A 25 14.74 9.46 3.02
C ASP A 25 15.21 9.67 1.59
N TYR A 26 16.28 9.01 1.23
CA TYR A 26 16.75 8.99 -0.15
C TYR A 26 15.73 8.30 -1.07
N THR A 27 15.17 9.04 -2.02
CA THR A 27 14.05 8.60 -2.87
C THR A 27 14.31 8.65 -4.38
N TRP A 28 15.48 9.08 -4.82
CA TRP A 28 15.81 9.03 -6.24
C TRP A 28 15.82 7.59 -6.73
N ASP A 29 15.23 7.39 -7.91
CA ASP A 29 15.22 6.10 -8.60
C ASP A 29 16.39 5.97 -9.61
N SER A 30 16.41 4.84 -10.30
CA SER A 30 17.42 4.55 -11.31
C SER A 30 17.39 5.50 -12.51
N GLU A 31 16.23 6.07 -12.85
CA GLU A 31 16.07 6.99 -13.97
C GLU A 31 16.66 8.35 -13.63
N ASN A 32 16.41 8.85 -12.41
CA ASN A 32 17.01 10.10 -11.94
C ASN A 32 18.55 10.02 -11.94
N LEU A 33 19.11 8.92 -11.41
CA LEU A 33 20.55 8.74 -11.38
C LEU A 33 21.15 8.61 -12.79
N LYS A 34 20.49 7.85 -13.67
CA LYS A 34 20.91 7.69 -15.06
C LYS A 34 20.90 9.03 -15.79
N SER A 35 19.84 9.83 -15.64
CA SER A 35 19.77 11.19 -16.23
C SER A 35 20.93 12.05 -15.73
N LEU A 36 21.21 12.08 -14.41
CA LEU A 36 22.33 12.82 -13.85
C LEU A 36 23.67 12.41 -14.50
N ILE A 37 23.91 11.10 -14.67
CA ILE A 37 25.16 10.59 -15.25
C ILE A 37 25.25 10.91 -16.74
N ASP A 38 24.16 10.75 -17.49
CA ASP A 38 24.13 10.97 -18.94
C ASP A 38 24.22 12.47 -19.25
N ASP A 39 23.54 13.35 -18.52
CA ASP A 39 23.60 14.80 -18.66
C ASP A 39 24.97 15.34 -18.22
N GLY A 40 25.58 14.75 -17.20
CA GLY A 40 26.90 15.11 -16.66
C GLY A 40 28.10 14.71 -17.56
N GLN A 41 27.87 14.18 -18.77
CA GLN A 41 28.95 13.97 -19.73
C GLN A 41 29.50 15.30 -20.28
N LYS A 42 28.81 16.41 -20.08
CA LYS A 42 29.22 17.79 -20.35
C LYS A 42 29.04 18.60 -19.06
N GLU A 43 29.48 19.87 -19.09
CA GLU A 43 29.23 20.77 -17.96
C GLU A 43 27.75 20.83 -17.63
N LEU A 44 27.40 20.44 -16.39
CA LEU A 44 26.05 20.35 -15.90
C LEU A 44 25.86 21.12 -14.60
N TYR A 45 25.04 22.17 -14.66
CA TYR A 45 24.59 22.87 -13.47
C TYR A 45 23.44 22.10 -12.82
N ILE A 46 23.68 21.58 -11.62
CA ILE A 46 22.66 20.79 -10.89
C ILE A 46 21.80 21.60 -9.91
N GLY A 47 21.90 22.91 -9.97
CA GLY A 47 21.07 23.80 -9.17
C GLY A 47 21.75 24.29 -7.89
N ASN A 48 20.95 24.93 -7.04
CA ASN A 48 21.42 25.48 -5.77
C ASN A 48 21.31 24.43 -4.66
N ILE A 49 22.31 24.37 -3.80
CA ILE A 49 22.33 23.61 -2.55
C ILE A 49 22.21 24.63 -1.42
N VAL A 50 21.32 24.40 -0.48
CA VAL A 50 21.12 25.29 0.67
C VAL A 50 21.61 24.58 1.93
N VAL A 51 22.48 25.25 2.67
CA VAL A 51 23.04 24.72 3.93
C VAL A 51 22.89 25.73 5.06
N GLN A 52 22.84 25.24 6.30
CA GLN A 52 22.93 26.04 7.52
C GLN A 52 23.72 25.24 8.56
N ASN A 53 24.83 25.74 9.00
CA ASN A 53 25.69 25.07 10.02
C ASN A 53 25.94 23.57 9.71
N ASP A 54 26.38 23.27 8.49
CA ASP A 54 26.58 21.91 7.98
C ASP A 54 25.29 21.12 7.70
N LEU A 55 24.10 21.59 8.08
CA LEU A 55 22.82 20.95 7.76
C LEU A 55 22.43 21.24 6.30
N ILE A 56 22.06 20.21 5.57
CA ILE A 56 21.55 20.33 4.20
C ILE A 56 20.07 20.70 4.26
N ILE A 57 19.71 21.91 3.87
CA ILE A 57 18.32 22.39 3.86
C ILE A 57 17.64 22.11 2.51
N ASP A 58 18.36 22.19 1.40
CA ASP A 58 17.92 21.73 0.08
C ASP A 58 19.08 21.13 -0.71
N GLY A 59 18.77 20.17 -1.58
CA GLY A 59 19.72 19.48 -2.44
C GLY A 59 20.21 18.14 -1.94
N GLN A 60 19.61 17.58 -0.87
CA GLN A 60 19.97 16.30 -0.27
C GLN A 60 20.09 15.17 -1.31
N GLN A 61 19.07 14.96 -2.13
CA GLN A 61 19.04 13.85 -3.11
C GLN A 61 20.21 13.94 -4.09
N ARG A 62 20.50 15.14 -4.58
CA ARG A 62 21.61 15.42 -5.51
C ARG A 62 22.96 15.13 -4.85
N LEU A 63 23.18 15.65 -3.64
CA LEU A 63 24.43 15.46 -2.90
C LEU A 63 24.64 13.99 -2.53
N MET A 64 23.59 13.29 -2.05
CA MET A 64 23.67 11.88 -1.73
C MET A 64 24.01 11.03 -2.95
N SER A 65 23.42 11.32 -4.11
CA SER A 65 23.73 10.63 -5.37
C SER A 65 25.19 10.83 -5.77
N LEU A 66 25.71 12.06 -5.71
CA LEU A 66 27.12 12.36 -5.99
C LEU A 66 28.06 11.67 -5.00
N TYR A 67 27.67 11.60 -3.72
CA TYR A 67 28.42 10.89 -2.69
C TYR A 67 28.51 9.39 -2.99
N LEU A 68 27.37 8.74 -3.29
CA LEU A 68 27.34 7.31 -3.64
C LEU A 68 28.19 7.02 -4.89
N LEU A 69 28.08 7.83 -5.94
CA LEU A 69 28.89 7.68 -7.15
C LEU A 69 30.39 7.84 -6.85
N SER A 70 30.77 8.82 -6.03
CA SER A 70 32.17 9.03 -5.63
C SER A 70 32.71 7.84 -4.83
N LYS A 71 31.95 7.33 -3.87
CA LYS A 71 32.29 6.13 -3.08
C LYS A 71 32.43 4.89 -3.95
N PHE A 72 31.56 4.73 -4.95
CA PHE A 72 31.59 3.57 -5.87
C PHE A 72 32.87 3.52 -6.71
N ILE A 73 33.34 4.65 -7.20
CA ILE A 73 34.58 4.67 -8.01
C ILE A 73 35.86 4.88 -7.17
N GLY A 74 35.73 5.03 -5.84
CA GLY A 74 36.85 5.16 -4.93
C GLY A 74 37.49 6.54 -4.90
N ASN A 75 36.77 7.59 -5.33
CA ASN A 75 37.26 8.97 -5.28
C ASN A 75 37.10 9.54 -3.86
N GLU A 76 38.04 10.45 -3.51
CA GLU A 76 37.86 11.30 -2.35
C GLU A 76 36.62 12.19 -2.53
N CYS A 77 35.77 12.28 -1.53
CA CYS A 77 34.57 13.09 -1.55
C CYS A 77 34.29 13.70 -0.16
N PHE A 78 33.38 14.67 -0.15
CA PHE A 78 32.86 15.23 1.09
C PHE A 78 32.25 14.13 1.99
N SER A 79 32.05 14.44 3.27
CA SER A 79 31.35 13.55 4.19
C SER A 79 29.88 13.93 4.25
N ILE A 80 29.01 12.93 4.19
CA ILE A 80 27.56 13.11 4.42
C ILE A 80 27.10 12.07 5.44
N CYS A 81 26.27 12.50 6.39
CA CYS A 81 25.66 11.64 7.41
C CYS A 81 24.26 12.14 7.71
N TYR A 82 23.45 11.29 8.33
CA TYR A 82 22.15 11.66 8.88
C TYR A 82 22.33 12.19 10.31
N GLU A 83 21.49 13.14 10.72
CA GLU A 83 21.60 13.77 12.03
C GLU A 83 21.26 12.80 13.16
N VAL A 84 20.36 11.84 12.91
CA VAL A 84 19.76 10.98 13.95
C VAL A 84 20.14 9.50 13.82
N ASP A 85 20.70 9.05 12.69
CA ASP A 85 20.96 7.62 12.43
C ASP A 85 22.44 7.26 12.51
N ASP A 86 22.87 6.71 13.64
CA ASP A 86 24.25 6.25 13.82
C ASP A 86 24.58 4.98 13.01
N SER A 87 23.61 4.08 12.82
CA SER A 87 23.83 2.79 12.13
C SER A 87 24.11 2.98 10.64
N ASP A 88 23.29 3.73 9.94
CA ASP A 88 23.48 3.99 8.51
C ASP A 88 24.64 4.97 8.26
N ASN A 89 24.95 5.85 9.23
CA ASN A 89 26.10 6.73 9.17
C ASN A 89 27.42 5.95 9.15
N ASP A 90 27.58 4.93 9.97
CA ASP A 90 28.77 4.08 9.95
C ASP A 90 28.88 3.28 8.67
N LYS A 91 27.76 2.80 8.13
CA LYS A 91 27.71 2.11 6.83
C LYS A 91 28.09 3.04 5.68
N LEU A 92 27.54 4.25 5.61
CA LEU A 92 27.88 5.26 4.61
C LEU A 92 29.37 5.62 4.64
N LYS A 93 29.91 5.86 5.82
CA LYS A 93 31.34 6.19 6.01
C LYS A 93 32.26 5.09 5.50
N ASN A 94 31.90 3.83 5.78
CA ASN A 94 32.70 2.64 5.44
C ASN A 94 32.32 2.02 4.08
N LEU A 95 31.44 2.68 3.30
CA LEU A 95 30.99 2.19 2.01
C LEU A 95 32.15 2.18 1.00
N LYS A 96 32.43 1.01 0.42
CA LYS A 96 33.43 0.77 -0.63
C LYS A 96 32.77 0.01 -1.77
N LYS A 97 33.35 0.11 -2.97
CA LYS A 97 32.80 -0.53 -4.18
C LYS A 97 32.37 -1.98 -3.99
N GLU A 98 33.19 -2.78 -3.32
CA GLU A 98 32.96 -4.22 -3.11
C GLU A 98 31.76 -4.50 -2.19
N LYS A 99 31.33 -3.48 -1.42
CA LYS A 99 30.23 -3.59 -0.47
C LYS A 99 28.91 -3.06 -1.00
N PHE A 100 28.88 -2.42 -2.17
CA PHE A 100 27.65 -1.77 -2.68
C PHE A 100 26.48 -2.73 -2.86
N GLU A 101 26.72 -3.97 -3.20
CA GLU A 101 25.66 -4.99 -3.37
C GLU A 101 25.26 -5.65 -2.04
N LEU A 102 26.18 -5.69 -1.09
CA LEU A 102 26.02 -6.43 0.17
C LEU A 102 25.64 -5.51 1.35
N MET A 103 25.78 -4.18 1.17
CA MET A 103 25.49 -3.22 2.24
C MET A 103 23.98 -3.09 2.43
N GLU A 104 23.53 -3.27 3.66
CA GLU A 104 22.14 -3.11 4.05
C GLU A 104 21.98 -1.87 4.92
N PHE A 105 21.38 -0.83 4.35
CA PHE A 105 20.95 0.35 5.08
C PHE A 105 19.55 0.13 5.65
N GLN A 106 19.19 0.84 6.70
CA GLN A 106 17.81 0.87 7.18
C GLN A 106 16.89 1.53 6.14
N MET A 107 17.42 2.46 5.35
CA MET A 107 16.71 3.16 4.29
C MET A 107 16.68 2.33 3.00
N SER A 108 15.49 1.91 2.58
CA SER A 108 15.29 1.11 1.37
C SER A 108 15.77 1.80 0.08
N GLY A 109 15.63 3.12 -0.01
CA GLY A 109 16.08 3.92 -1.15
C GLY A 109 17.60 3.85 -1.37
N LEU A 110 18.40 3.87 -0.28
CA LEU A 110 19.85 3.72 -0.38
C LEU A 110 20.25 2.31 -0.84
N ASN A 111 19.58 1.27 -0.32
CA ASN A 111 19.81 -0.11 -0.72
C ASN A 111 19.57 -0.29 -2.21
N ASN A 112 18.43 0.17 -2.70
CA ASN A 112 18.03 0.05 -4.11
C ASN A 112 19.03 0.78 -5.01
N MET A 113 19.46 1.98 -4.61
CA MET A 113 20.42 2.75 -5.38
C MET A 113 21.81 2.12 -5.39
N CYS A 114 22.32 1.64 -4.26
CA CYS A 114 23.61 0.97 -4.19
C CYS A 114 23.63 -0.29 -5.06
N ARG A 115 22.61 -1.12 -4.99
CA ARG A 115 22.46 -2.31 -5.85
C ARG A 115 22.36 -1.95 -7.31
N TYR A 116 21.58 -0.91 -7.65
CA TYR A 116 21.50 -0.44 -9.04
C TYR A 116 22.86 0.00 -9.59
N ILE A 117 23.63 0.80 -8.85
CA ILE A 117 24.96 1.25 -9.24
C ILE A 117 25.88 0.05 -9.44
N SER A 118 25.93 -0.88 -8.47
CA SER A 118 26.79 -2.07 -8.51
C SER A 118 26.52 -2.94 -9.72
N ARG A 119 25.25 -3.18 -10.05
CA ARG A 119 24.85 -4.06 -11.16
C ARG A 119 25.02 -3.44 -12.53
N ASN A 120 24.82 -2.12 -12.66
CA ASN A 120 24.75 -1.48 -13.96
C ASN A 120 26.07 -0.81 -14.39
N TYR A 121 26.97 -0.46 -13.47
CA TYR A 121 28.22 0.25 -13.78
C TYR A 121 29.46 -0.63 -13.54
N THR A 122 29.49 -1.80 -14.19
CA THR A 122 30.51 -2.83 -13.99
C THR A 122 31.71 -2.72 -14.94
N ASN A 123 31.53 -2.16 -16.13
CA ASN A 123 32.59 -2.08 -17.14
C ASN A 123 33.31 -0.72 -17.10
N LYS A 124 34.53 -0.66 -17.72
CA LYS A 124 35.40 0.50 -17.72
C LYS A 124 34.73 1.73 -18.34
N GLU A 125 34.00 1.56 -19.43
CA GLU A 125 33.31 2.66 -20.13
C GLU A 125 32.24 3.34 -19.24
N LYS A 126 31.42 2.52 -18.55
CA LYS A 126 30.39 3.04 -17.64
C LYS A 126 30.98 3.71 -16.40
N ILE A 127 32.09 3.20 -15.88
CA ILE A 127 32.85 3.85 -14.79
C ILE A 127 33.41 5.18 -15.25
N GLU A 128 33.91 5.28 -16.50
CA GLU A 128 34.38 6.53 -17.07
C GLU A 128 33.26 7.58 -17.21
N LYS A 129 32.02 7.16 -17.54
CA LYS A 129 30.85 8.04 -17.51
C LYS A 129 30.58 8.63 -16.13
N ILE A 130 30.70 7.84 -15.06
CA ILE A 130 30.61 8.36 -13.69
C ILE A 130 31.72 9.37 -13.42
N ASN A 131 32.95 9.05 -13.77
CA ASN A 131 34.09 9.97 -13.59
C ASN A 131 33.87 11.32 -14.31
N ASN A 132 33.39 11.29 -15.55
CA ASN A 132 33.10 12.49 -16.32
C ASN A 132 31.99 13.31 -15.66
N CYS A 133 30.89 12.66 -15.24
CA CYS A 133 29.82 13.32 -14.53
C CYS A 133 30.32 14.03 -13.27
N LEU A 134 31.07 13.36 -12.41
CA LEU A 134 31.61 13.95 -11.18
C LEU A 134 32.58 15.10 -11.41
N LYS A 135 33.27 15.14 -12.54
CA LYS A 135 34.15 16.25 -12.93
C LYS A 135 33.38 17.45 -13.48
N ASN A 136 32.34 17.19 -14.24
CA ASN A 136 31.63 18.22 -15.01
C ASN A 136 30.45 18.84 -14.24
N VAL A 137 30.01 18.21 -13.14
CA VAL A 137 28.92 18.72 -12.33
C VAL A 137 29.37 19.90 -11.49
N TYR A 138 28.57 20.98 -11.53
CA TYR A 138 28.76 22.15 -10.67
C TYR A 138 27.43 22.64 -10.12
N PHE A 139 27.47 23.37 -9.01
CA PHE A 139 26.30 23.84 -8.26
C PHE A 139 26.66 25.11 -7.48
N THR A 140 25.65 25.81 -7.00
CA THR A 140 25.83 26.91 -6.06
C THR A 140 25.50 26.46 -4.64
N ILE A 141 26.20 27.06 -3.66
CA ILE A 141 25.85 26.87 -2.24
C ILE A 141 25.37 28.22 -1.70
N THR A 142 24.18 28.16 -1.06
CA THR A 142 23.63 29.26 -0.27
C THR A 142 23.71 28.86 1.19
N GLU A 143 24.46 29.65 1.98
CA GLU A 143 24.49 29.47 3.43
C GLU A 143 23.46 30.38 4.07
N LEU A 144 22.55 29.77 4.86
CA LEU A 144 21.53 30.51 5.59
C LEU A 144 22.13 31.04 6.91
N SER A 145 21.69 32.23 7.29
CA SER A 145 22.07 32.81 8.58
C SER A 145 21.30 32.11 9.73
N ASP A 146 21.90 32.15 10.93
CA ASP A 146 21.40 31.43 12.11
C ASP A 146 20.02 31.92 12.61
N ASP A 147 19.63 33.11 12.23
CA ASP A 147 18.32 33.69 12.55
C ASP A 147 17.16 33.15 11.70
N ILE A 148 17.45 32.37 10.65
CA ILE A 148 16.43 31.76 9.79
C ILE A 148 16.11 30.36 10.33
N ASN A 149 14.82 30.11 10.63
CA ASN A 149 14.39 28.76 10.97
C ASN A 149 14.51 27.83 9.74
N PRO A 150 15.33 26.79 9.80
CA PRO A 150 15.61 25.92 8.64
C PRO A 150 14.38 25.15 8.16
N GLY A 151 13.48 24.72 9.07
CA GLY A 151 12.25 24.03 8.72
C GLY A 151 11.28 24.92 7.94
N ARG A 152 11.08 26.17 8.39
CA ARG A 152 10.24 27.13 7.66
C ARG A 152 10.81 27.52 6.30
N TYR A 153 12.13 27.68 6.20
CA TYR A 153 12.79 27.94 4.92
C TYR A 153 12.60 26.76 3.96
N PHE A 154 12.77 25.54 4.44
CA PHE A 154 12.55 24.31 3.68
C PHE A 154 11.11 24.20 3.17
N GLU A 155 10.12 24.48 4.03
CA GLU A 155 8.71 24.55 3.63
C GLU A 155 8.48 25.58 2.52
N ALA A 156 8.99 26.79 2.68
CA ALA A 156 8.81 27.89 1.72
C ALA A 156 9.44 27.58 0.34
N MET A 157 10.61 26.94 0.31
CA MET A 157 11.31 26.59 -0.94
C MET A 157 10.64 25.43 -1.68
N ASN A 158 10.05 24.49 -0.95
CA ASN A 158 9.38 23.32 -1.53
C ASN A 158 7.96 23.61 -2.01
N THR A 159 7.35 24.73 -1.62
CA THR A 159 5.99 25.13 -2.04
C THR A 159 5.84 25.25 -3.56
N ASN A 160 6.92 25.34 -4.31
CA ASN A 160 6.91 25.61 -5.76
C ASN A 160 7.47 24.49 -6.66
N LYS A 161 8.03 23.35 -6.17
CA LYS A 161 8.67 22.36 -7.08
C LYS A 161 8.44 20.88 -6.81
N GLN A 162 8.31 20.41 -5.64
CA GLN A 162 7.76 19.12 -5.21
C GLN A 162 7.36 19.31 -3.76
N GLN A 163 6.07 19.52 -3.56
CA GLN A 163 5.54 19.68 -2.21
C GLN A 163 5.99 18.49 -1.36
N LEU A 164 6.55 18.79 -0.18
CA LEU A 164 6.66 17.82 0.90
C LEU A 164 5.33 17.09 1.03
N LYS A 165 5.39 15.80 1.13
CA LYS A 165 4.19 15.04 1.49
C LYS A 165 3.67 15.56 2.83
N HIS A 166 2.39 15.63 2.98
CA HIS A 166 1.76 16.14 4.20
C HIS A 166 2.27 15.45 5.47
N HIS A 167 2.58 14.15 5.39
CA HIS A 167 3.12 13.40 6.52
C HIS A 167 4.57 13.81 6.89
N GLU A 168 5.38 14.30 5.95
CA GLU A 168 6.73 14.78 6.23
C GLU A 168 6.69 16.11 7.01
N ILE A 169 5.71 16.98 6.69
CA ILE A 169 5.45 18.20 7.45
C ILE A 169 5.00 17.85 8.87
N LEU A 170 4.09 16.88 9.00
CA LEU A 170 3.62 16.42 10.31
C LEU A 170 4.76 15.82 11.14
N LYS A 171 5.66 15.02 10.53
CA LYS A 171 6.85 14.49 11.20
C LYS A 171 7.63 15.62 11.90
N ALA A 172 7.97 16.67 11.15
CA ALA A 172 8.72 17.80 11.71
C ALA A 172 8.01 18.43 12.91
N LYS A 173 6.68 18.63 12.81
CA LYS A 173 5.90 19.23 13.90
C LYS A 173 5.79 18.34 15.14
N PHE A 174 5.65 17.03 14.96
CA PHE A 174 5.64 16.08 16.09
C PHE A 174 7.02 15.99 16.77
N VAL A 175 8.11 15.96 16.00
CA VAL A 175 9.47 15.96 16.57
C VAL A 175 9.74 17.26 17.32
N GLU A 176 9.36 18.42 16.79
CA GLU A 176 9.48 19.71 17.48
C GLU A 176 8.65 19.72 18.80
N LYS A 177 7.38 19.30 18.74
CA LYS A 177 6.45 19.30 19.88
C LYS A 177 6.90 18.34 20.99
N LEU A 178 7.52 17.21 20.64
CA LEU A 178 7.92 16.15 21.54
C LEU A 178 9.46 16.06 21.73
N SER A 179 10.15 17.17 21.56
CA SER A 179 11.62 17.26 21.69
C SER A 179 12.15 16.79 23.06
N ASP A 180 11.33 16.94 24.12
CA ASP A 180 11.67 16.53 25.49
C ASP A 180 11.23 15.07 25.80
N SER A 181 10.68 14.34 24.81
CA SER A 181 10.29 12.94 25.00
C SER A 181 11.50 12.01 24.99
N ASP A 182 11.45 10.96 25.81
CA ASP A 182 12.45 9.87 25.79
C ASP A 182 12.31 8.96 24.56
N LEU A 183 11.24 9.14 23.75
CA LEU A 183 10.97 8.38 22.54
C LEU A 183 11.66 9.02 21.32
N ASP A 184 12.29 8.20 20.50
CA ASP A 184 12.77 8.62 19.17
C ASP A 184 11.59 8.75 18.19
N ILE A 185 10.94 9.92 18.23
CA ILE A 185 9.76 10.24 17.43
C ILE A 185 10.05 10.12 15.92
N ALA A 186 11.24 10.58 15.51
CA ALA A 186 11.63 10.55 14.10
C ALA A 186 11.73 9.11 13.61
N LYS A 187 12.36 8.23 14.38
CA LYS A 187 12.53 6.83 14.08
C LYS A 187 11.20 6.07 14.07
N ILE A 188 10.33 6.31 15.07
CA ILE A 188 8.99 5.73 15.12
C ILE A 188 8.19 6.12 13.87
N TRP A 189 8.25 7.41 13.50
CA TRP A 189 7.55 7.91 12.33
C TRP A 189 8.03 7.27 11.02
N ASP A 190 9.35 7.14 10.84
CA ASP A 190 9.95 6.52 9.65
C ASP A 190 9.52 5.06 9.51
N TYR A 191 9.58 4.29 10.58
CA TYR A 191 9.05 2.93 10.60
C TYR A 191 7.58 2.86 10.21
N CYS A 192 6.74 3.72 10.80
CA CYS A 192 5.31 3.69 10.53
C CYS A 192 4.98 4.17 9.11
N SER A 193 5.77 5.10 8.56
CA SER A 193 5.52 5.70 7.25
C SER A 193 5.80 4.76 6.09
N ASP A 194 6.69 3.79 6.25
CA ASP A 194 6.95 2.77 5.24
C ASP A 194 5.85 1.70 5.24
N MET A 195 4.68 2.06 4.71
CA MET A 195 3.53 1.16 4.60
C MET A 195 3.77 -0.02 3.66
N ASN A 196 4.80 0.06 2.81
CA ASN A 196 5.14 -0.96 1.83
C ASN A 196 6.15 -2.00 2.34
N SER A 197 6.49 -1.95 3.62
CA SER A 197 7.23 -3.00 4.32
C SER A 197 6.40 -3.62 5.44
N TYR A 198 6.81 -4.78 5.93
CA TYR A 198 6.33 -5.32 7.20
C TYR A 198 7.27 -4.93 8.32
N PHE A 199 6.72 -4.56 9.46
CA PHE A 199 7.49 -4.12 10.63
C PHE A 199 8.45 -5.20 11.17
N MET A 200 8.11 -6.47 10.98
CA MET A 200 8.88 -7.65 11.42
C MET A 200 9.55 -8.39 10.26
N GLN A 201 9.96 -7.69 9.22
CA GLN A 201 10.53 -8.28 8.01
C GLN A 201 11.77 -9.16 8.28
N ASP A 202 12.53 -8.88 9.32
CA ASP A 202 13.78 -9.58 9.64
C ASP A 202 13.58 -10.98 10.20
N SER A 203 12.43 -11.30 10.76
CA SER A 203 12.15 -12.62 11.36
C SER A 203 11.27 -13.55 10.50
N LEU A 204 10.61 -13.03 9.45
CA LEU A 204 9.59 -13.75 8.69
C LEU A 204 9.98 -14.10 7.25
N TYR A 205 11.06 -13.55 6.70
CA TYR A 205 11.48 -13.79 5.33
C TYR A 205 12.56 -14.87 5.25
N CYS A 206 12.13 -16.12 5.16
CA CYS A 206 12.94 -17.20 4.60
C CYS A 206 12.68 -17.35 3.11
N LYS A 207 13.67 -16.90 2.33
CA LYS A 207 14.09 -17.33 0.99
C LYS A 207 13.07 -18.00 0.04
N ASP A 208 12.91 -17.33 -1.09
CA ASP A 208 12.77 -17.98 -2.41
C ASP A 208 11.51 -18.73 -2.78
N LYS A 209 10.31 -18.44 -2.26
CA LYS A 209 9.13 -19.17 -2.75
C LYS A 209 7.86 -18.33 -2.90
N LYS A 210 7.09 -18.72 -3.93
CA LYS A 210 5.74 -18.24 -4.25
C LYS A 210 4.80 -18.25 -3.03
N ILE A 211 3.65 -17.59 -3.14
CA ILE A 211 2.57 -17.53 -2.15
C ILE A 211 2.29 -18.86 -1.44
N ASP A 212 2.39 -20.00 -2.13
CA ASP A 212 2.26 -21.34 -1.53
C ASP A 212 3.27 -21.62 -0.41
N PHE A 213 4.45 -21.02 -0.46
CA PHE A 213 5.48 -21.20 0.57
C PHE A 213 5.20 -20.32 1.79
N ILE A 214 4.74 -19.09 1.58
CA ILE A 214 4.28 -18.21 2.66
C ILE A 214 3.12 -18.87 3.40
N ILE A 215 2.16 -19.48 2.70
CA ILE A 215 1.02 -20.19 3.30
C ILE A 215 1.48 -21.44 4.07
N LYS A 216 2.42 -22.22 3.58
CA LYS A 216 2.92 -23.42 4.28
C LYS A 216 3.76 -23.10 5.51
N ASN A 217 4.55 -22.05 5.48
CA ASN A 217 5.37 -21.64 6.64
C ASN A 217 4.61 -20.80 7.65
N ILE A 218 3.49 -20.21 7.29
CA ILE A 218 2.56 -19.59 8.25
C ILE A 218 2.05 -20.63 9.26
N ASN A 219 1.89 -21.89 8.90
CA ASN A 219 1.55 -22.93 9.87
C ASN A 219 2.69 -23.24 10.85
N ASP A 220 3.92 -23.10 10.44
CA ASP A 220 5.11 -23.20 11.31
C ASP A 220 5.28 -21.93 12.16
N ILE A 221 5.02 -20.77 11.60
CA ILE A 221 5.00 -19.47 12.27
C ILE A 221 3.84 -19.37 13.29
N LYS A 222 2.68 -20.00 13.07
CA LYS A 222 1.61 -20.10 14.08
C LYS A 222 2.09 -20.72 15.39
N LYS A 223 3.09 -21.58 15.36
CA LYS A 223 3.70 -22.15 16.58
C LYS A 223 4.65 -21.15 17.28
N GLU A 224 5.29 -20.27 16.54
CA GLU A 224 6.19 -19.23 17.09
C GLU A 224 5.44 -17.95 17.47
N ALA A 225 4.40 -17.58 16.73
CA ALA A 225 3.55 -16.41 17.03
C ALA A 225 2.80 -16.54 18.37
N ASN A 226 2.54 -17.75 18.83
CA ASN A 226 2.02 -17.97 20.19
C ASN A 226 3.00 -17.54 21.31
N ASN A 227 4.25 -17.22 20.97
CA ASN A 227 5.28 -16.71 21.87
C ASN A 227 5.69 -15.26 21.57
N ILE A 228 5.11 -14.60 20.57
CA ILE A 228 5.41 -13.20 20.28
C ILE A 228 4.65 -12.35 21.29
N LYS A 229 5.36 -11.99 22.37
CA LYS A 229 5.00 -10.90 23.26
C LYS A 229 4.84 -9.64 22.41
N ILE A 230 3.74 -8.92 22.55
CA ILE A 230 3.67 -7.55 22.01
C ILE A 230 4.77 -6.77 22.71
N LEU A 231 5.85 -6.51 21.98
CA LEU A 231 7.00 -5.79 22.54
C LEU A 231 6.64 -4.31 22.68
N THR A 232 7.00 -3.72 23.79
CA THR A 232 6.92 -2.27 23.93
C THR A 232 7.92 -1.59 22.98
N ILE A 233 7.67 -0.32 22.63
CA ILE A 233 8.56 0.50 21.79
C ILE A 233 10.03 0.38 22.24
N ASN A 234 10.28 0.45 23.55
CA ASN A 234 11.63 0.37 24.12
C ASN A 234 12.25 -1.04 24.01
N GLU A 235 11.46 -2.10 24.02
CA GLU A 235 11.95 -3.47 23.84
C GLU A 235 12.34 -3.73 22.39
N ILE A 236 11.54 -3.28 21.41
CA ILE A 236 11.86 -3.41 19.97
C ILE A 236 13.12 -2.61 19.61
N LEU A 237 13.25 -1.38 20.12
CA LEU A 237 14.44 -0.55 19.88
C LEU A 237 15.71 -1.15 20.51
N LYS A 238 15.59 -1.92 21.59
CA LYS A 238 16.72 -2.64 22.22
C LYS A 238 17.07 -3.95 21.51
N GLU A 239 16.09 -4.70 21.01
CA GLU A 239 16.34 -5.98 20.33
C GLU A 239 17.00 -5.79 18.96
N GLN A 240 16.76 -4.68 18.26
CA GLN A 240 17.47 -4.36 17.00
C GLN A 240 18.98 -4.13 17.18
N VAL A 241 19.43 -3.84 18.40
CA VAL A 241 20.87 -3.70 18.71
C VAL A 241 21.54 -5.07 18.89
N SER A 242 20.79 -6.13 19.17
CA SER A 242 21.33 -7.47 19.45
C SER A 242 21.21 -8.49 18.29
N ALA A 243 20.51 -8.17 17.22
CA ALA A 243 20.31 -9.08 16.07
C ALA A 243 21.39 -8.92 14.97
N ASN A 244 22.66 -8.86 15.38
CA ASN A 244 23.78 -9.07 14.45
C ASN A 244 24.21 -10.52 14.59
N ASP A 245 23.65 -11.38 13.76
CA ASP A 245 24.30 -12.56 13.17
C ASP A 245 23.24 -13.52 12.63
N GLU A 246 23.01 -13.41 11.31
CA GLU A 246 22.86 -14.56 10.44
C GLU A 246 22.58 -14.06 9.00
N ASN A 247 23.47 -14.42 8.07
CA ASN A 247 23.35 -14.12 6.63
C ASN A 247 22.14 -14.84 6.04
N ILE A 248 21.04 -14.15 5.93
CA ILE A 248 19.89 -14.57 5.12
C ILE A 248 19.84 -13.65 3.89
N ASP A 249 20.02 -14.24 2.68
CA ASP A 249 19.81 -13.52 1.41
C ASP A 249 18.38 -12.96 1.36
N LYS A 250 18.22 -11.68 1.68
CA LYS A 250 16.96 -10.97 1.57
C LYS A 250 16.72 -10.65 0.10
N LYS A 251 15.78 -11.35 -0.55
CA LYS A 251 15.16 -10.86 -1.78
C LYS A 251 14.21 -9.74 -1.38
N ASP A 252 14.40 -8.56 -1.98
CA ASP A 252 13.47 -7.45 -1.86
C ASP A 252 12.13 -7.85 -2.47
N TYR A 253 11.19 -8.24 -1.63
CA TYR A 253 9.79 -8.35 -2.03
C TYR A 253 9.17 -6.96 -1.89
N GLU A 254 8.93 -6.32 -3.03
CA GLU A 254 8.15 -5.09 -3.06
C GLU A 254 6.72 -5.42 -2.62
N VAL A 255 6.33 -4.91 -1.46
CA VAL A 255 5.00 -5.09 -0.88
C VAL A 255 4.24 -3.78 -1.01
N LYS A 256 2.96 -3.84 -1.37
CA LYS A 256 2.08 -2.67 -1.49
C LYS A 256 0.99 -2.71 -0.43
N SER A 257 0.93 -1.68 0.38
CA SER A 257 -0.17 -1.48 1.33
C SER A 257 -1.48 -1.14 0.61
N ILE A 258 -2.60 -1.56 1.18
CA ILE A 258 -3.94 -1.20 0.70
C ILE A 258 -4.35 0.24 1.05
N ILE A 259 -3.60 0.89 1.93
CA ILE A 259 -3.85 2.26 2.41
C ILE A 259 -2.55 3.07 2.37
N LYS A 260 -2.65 4.36 2.06
CA LYS A 260 -1.52 5.28 2.14
C LYS A 260 -1.27 5.70 3.59
N PHE A 261 -0.04 6.10 3.89
CA PHE A 261 0.32 6.51 5.25
C PHE A 261 -0.50 7.69 5.77
N GLU A 262 -0.75 8.69 4.91
CA GLU A 262 -1.57 9.85 5.29
C GLU A 262 -3.00 9.45 5.70
N GLU A 263 -3.59 8.48 5.01
CA GLU A 263 -4.90 7.94 5.35
C GLU A 263 -4.83 7.10 6.64
N PHE A 264 -3.74 6.35 6.82
CA PHE A 264 -3.50 5.58 8.04
C PHE A 264 -3.37 6.48 9.27
N LEU A 265 -2.69 7.63 9.15
CA LEU A 265 -2.65 8.64 10.22
C LEU A 265 -4.07 9.07 10.65
N CYS A 266 -4.98 9.29 9.68
CA CYS A 266 -6.37 9.63 9.97
C CYS A 266 -7.12 8.48 10.65
N VAL A 267 -6.88 7.24 10.24
CA VAL A 267 -7.45 6.04 10.88
C VAL A 267 -7.03 5.96 12.35
N VAL A 268 -5.73 6.09 12.63
CA VAL A 268 -5.20 6.06 14.01
C VAL A 268 -5.78 7.20 14.86
N ALA A 269 -5.84 8.43 14.31
CA ALA A 269 -6.44 9.55 15.00
C ALA A 269 -7.89 9.29 15.42
N ARG A 270 -8.68 8.63 14.56
CA ARG A 270 -10.07 8.25 14.89
C ARG A 270 -10.16 7.16 15.94
N ILE A 271 -9.23 6.21 15.95
CA ILE A 271 -9.20 5.14 16.95
C ILE A 271 -8.97 5.73 18.35
N ILE A 272 -8.13 6.76 18.50
CA ILE A 272 -7.95 7.47 19.77
C ILE A 272 -9.05 8.51 20.07
N GLY A 273 -10.19 8.44 19.37
CA GLY A 273 -11.36 9.28 19.66
C GLY A 273 -11.33 10.69 19.05
N VAL A 274 -10.37 11.00 18.18
CA VAL A 274 -10.34 12.31 17.49
C VAL A 274 -11.24 12.25 16.26
N ASP A 275 -12.18 13.18 16.15
CA ASP A 275 -13.03 13.32 14.95
C ASP A 275 -12.19 13.84 13.77
N MET A 276 -11.55 12.90 13.04
CA MET A 276 -10.64 13.16 11.94
C MET A 276 -11.28 12.72 10.62
N PRO A 277 -11.34 13.59 9.59
CA PRO A 277 -11.75 13.16 8.25
C PRO A 277 -10.77 12.12 7.71
N LEU A 278 -11.27 11.04 7.08
CA LEU A 278 -10.40 10.05 6.41
C LEU A 278 -9.83 10.56 5.07
N GLN A 279 -10.27 11.76 4.64
CA GLN A 279 -9.73 12.44 3.47
C GLN A 279 -8.52 13.30 3.87
N THR A 280 -7.47 13.23 3.07
CA THR A 280 -6.17 13.86 3.39
C THR A 280 -6.03 15.31 2.92
N LYS A 281 -7.09 15.92 2.40
CA LYS A 281 -7.03 17.25 1.75
C LYS A 281 -6.53 18.39 2.67
N GLU A 282 -6.84 18.34 3.96
CA GLU A 282 -6.41 19.34 4.96
C GLU A 282 -5.68 18.66 6.13
N LEU A 283 -4.89 17.62 5.82
CA LEU A 283 -4.29 16.75 6.83
C LEU A 283 -3.49 17.53 7.88
N VAL A 284 -2.55 18.37 7.44
CA VAL A 284 -1.66 19.12 8.36
C VAL A 284 -2.48 20.01 9.29
N LYS A 285 -3.41 20.82 8.76
CA LYS A 285 -4.27 21.69 9.53
C LYS A 285 -5.12 20.93 10.55
N ASN A 286 -5.73 19.82 10.13
CA ASN A 286 -6.55 19.00 11.01
C ASN A 286 -5.72 18.42 12.17
N PHE A 287 -4.49 18.00 11.92
CA PHE A 287 -3.59 17.49 12.96
C PHE A 287 -3.12 18.61 13.91
N GLU A 288 -2.82 19.81 13.39
CA GLU A 288 -2.50 20.97 14.21
C GLU A 288 -3.65 21.31 15.16
N ASP A 289 -4.85 21.45 14.63
CA ASP A 289 -6.02 21.89 15.38
C ASP A 289 -6.53 20.83 16.39
N LYS A 290 -6.40 19.54 16.07
CA LYS A 290 -7.08 18.47 16.81
C LYS A 290 -6.18 17.60 17.66
N ILE A 291 -4.87 17.53 17.37
CA ILE A 291 -3.91 16.68 18.08
C ILE A 291 -2.80 17.50 18.73
N LEU A 292 -2.07 18.29 17.93
CA LEU A 292 -0.92 19.05 18.43
C LEU A 292 -1.34 20.15 19.41
N SER A 293 -2.44 20.86 19.13
CA SER A 293 -2.98 21.91 20.01
C SER A 293 -3.64 21.36 21.29
N LYS A 294 -4.10 20.10 21.27
CA LYS A 294 -4.82 19.46 22.38
C LYS A 294 -3.94 18.57 23.27
N GLU A 295 -2.63 18.62 23.10
CA GLU A 295 -1.66 17.84 23.88
C GLU A 295 -1.84 16.30 23.74
N LEU A 296 -2.42 15.84 22.64
CA LEU A 296 -2.61 14.42 22.34
C LEU A 296 -1.42 13.81 21.59
N SER A 297 -0.31 14.56 21.46
CA SER A 297 0.81 14.17 20.60
C SER A 297 1.48 12.87 21.05
N ASN A 298 1.71 12.69 22.37
CA ASN A 298 2.32 11.47 22.91
C ASN A 298 1.40 10.26 22.70
N GLU A 299 0.13 10.39 23.07
CA GLU A 299 -0.89 9.34 22.88
C GLU A 299 -1.01 8.94 21.42
N PHE A 300 -0.99 9.92 20.50
CA PHE A 300 -1.05 9.65 19.07
C PHE A 300 0.18 8.87 18.57
N ILE A 301 1.40 9.24 18.97
CA ILE A 301 2.62 8.54 18.52
C ILE A 301 2.66 7.10 19.05
N GLU A 302 2.29 6.88 20.31
CA GLU A 302 2.19 5.54 20.88
C GLU A 302 1.13 4.71 20.14
N ALA A 303 -0.05 5.26 19.90
CA ALA A 303 -1.10 4.63 19.14
C ALA A 303 -0.66 4.35 17.68
N LEU A 304 0.03 5.31 17.02
CA LEU A 304 0.54 5.14 15.66
C LEU A 304 1.43 3.90 15.56
N PHE A 305 2.36 3.74 16.49
CA PHE A 305 3.26 2.59 16.53
C PHE A 305 2.50 1.28 16.80
N GLN A 306 1.61 1.27 17.79
CA GLN A 306 0.80 0.13 18.17
C GLN A 306 -0.09 -0.34 17.01
N TYR A 307 -0.87 0.58 16.42
CA TYR A 307 -1.80 0.23 15.34
C TYR A 307 -1.10 -0.06 14.01
N ARG A 308 0.13 0.44 13.80
CA ARG A 308 0.95 0.03 12.67
C ARG A 308 1.34 -1.46 12.75
N ASN A 309 1.70 -1.94 13.94
CA ASN A 309 1.95 -3.37 14.18
C ASN A 309 0.70 -4.21 14.01
N ILE A 310 -0.44 -3.74 14.56
CA ILE A 310 -1.73 -4.42 14.42
C ILE A 310 -2.15 -4.50 12.95
N PHE A 311 -1.96 -3.42 12.19
CA PHE A 311 -2.25 -3.38 10.76
C PHE A 311 -1.43 -4.42 10.00
N ASP A 312 -0.11 -4.48 10.22
CA ASP A 312 0.76 -5.46 9.56
C ASP A 312 0.38 -6.91 9.89
N LYS A 313 -0.07 -7.14 11.10
CA LYS A 313 -0.43 -8.47 11.57
C LYS A 313 -1.76 -8.97 11.01
N TYR A 314 -2.75 -8.10 10.90
CA TYR A 314 -4.13 -8.52 10.63
C TYR A 314 -4.69 -8.08 9.28
N VAL A 315 -4.05 -7.13 8.60
CA VAL A 315 -4.52 -6.62 7.32
C VAL A 315 -3.59 -7.11 6.21
N PHE A 316 -4.20 -7.55 5.11
CA PHE A 316 -3.43 -8.02 3.96
C PHE A 316 -2.70 -6.88 3.23
N LYS A 317 -1.64 -7.24 2.51
CA LYS A 317 -0.94 -6.40 1.54
C LYS A 317 -0.87 -7.11 0.19
N ARG A 318 -0.31 -6.46 -0.82
CA ARG A 318 -0.09 -7.03 -2.15
C ARG A 318 1.40 -7.09 -2.44
N ASP A 319 1.84 -8.09 -3.19
CA ASP A 319 3.20 -8.14 -3.72
C ASP A 319 3.35 -7.37 -5.04
N ALA A 320 4.53 -7.41 -5.64
CA ALA A 320 4.82 -6.78 -6.92
C ALA A 320 3.94 -7.30 -8.08
N ASN A 321 3.42 -8.52 -7.97
CA ASN A 321 2.54 -9.15 -8.95
C ASN A 321 1.04 -8.86 -8.66
N ASN A 322 0.74 -8.05 -7.64
CA ASN A 322 -0.59 -7.82 -7.07
C ASN A 322 -1.23 -9.08 -6.41
N ASP A 323 -0.43 -10.09 -6.10
CA ASP A 323 -0.89 -11.23 -5.31
C ASP A 323 -1.07 -10.81 -3.84
N TYR A 324 -1.96 -11.49 -3.12
CA TYR A 324 -2.31 -11.13 -1.75
C TYR A 324 -1.35 -11.77 -0.75
N ILE A 325 -0.85 -10.95 0.17
CA ILE A 325 -0.01 -11.38 1.28
C ILE A 325 -0.74 -11.09 2.58
N GLN A 326 -0.89 -12.10 3.42
CA GLN A 326 -1.56 -12.01 4.72
C GLN A 326 -0.87 -12.92 5.74
N MET A 327 -0.59 -12.41 6.93
CA MET A 327 0.11 -13.18 7.97
C MET A 327 -0.65 -14.40 8.46
N PHE A 328 -1.99 -14.35 8.53
CA PHE A 328 -2.79 -15.50 8.95
C PHE A 328 -2.97 -16.58 7.88
N GLY A 329 -2.72 -16.28 6.60
CA GLY A 329 -2.90 -17.20 5.49
C GLY A 329 -4.30 -17.79 5.37
N ASP A 330 -5.32 -17.10 5.90
CA ASP A 330 -6.70 -17.56 5.87
C ASP A 330 -7.49 -16.88 4.77
N LYS A 331 -7.97 -17.66 3.81
CA LYS A 331 -8.70 -17.15 2.66
C LYS A 331 -10.06 -16.53 3.03
N LYS A 332 -10.72 -17.00 4.09
CA LYS A 332 -12.01 -16.43 4.51
C LYS A 332 -11.81 -15.03 5.09
N LEU A 333 -10.75 -14.87 5.92
CA LEU A 333 -10.37 -13.56 6.43
C LEU A 333 -9.97 -12.61 5.28
N LEU A 334 -9.19 -13.08 4.31
CA LEU A 334 -8.84 -12.29 3.14
C LEU A 334 -10.07 -11.85 2.34
N MET A 335 -10.99 -12.77 2.05
CA MET A 335 -12.17 -12.48 1.24
C MET A 335 -13.09 -11.44 1.88
N ILE A 336 -13.27 -11.46 3.20
CA ILE A 336 -14.08 -10.43 3.87
C ILE A 336 -13.34 -9.08 3.90
N GLN A 337 -12.01 -9.04 4.02
CA GLN A 337 -11.24 -7.81 3.91
C GLN A 337 -11.28 -7.25 2.48
N LEU A 338 -11.23 -8.11 1.46
CA LEU A 338 -11.37 -7.70 0.06
C LEU A 338 -12.74 -7.08 -0.23
N LEU A 339 -13.81 -7.57 0.43
CA LEU A 339 -15.14 -6.98 0.29
C LEU A 339 -15.15 -5.49 0.70
N PHE A 340 -14.32 -5.09 1.66
CA PHE A 340 -14.17 -3.68 2.03
C PHE A 340 -13.23 -2.92 1.08
N GLU A 341 -12.12 -3.54 0.70
CA GLU A 341 -11.09 -2.90 -0.14
C GLU A 341 -11.64 -2.51 -1.52
N VAL A 342 -12.43 -3.39 -2.16
CA VAL A 342 -13.01 -3.11 -3.49
C VAL A 342 -13.94 -1.90 -3.50
N GLN A 343 -14.38 -1.43 -2.34
CA GLN A 343 -15.33 -0.32 -2.18
C GLN A 343 -14.67 1.01 -1.83
N ASN A 344 -13.32 1.07 -1.80
CA ASN A 344 -12.53 2.30 -1.53
C ASN A 344 -12.90 3.03 -0.23
N SER A 345 -13.34 2.33 0.81
CA SER A 345 -13.67 2.93 2.11
C SER A 345 -12.71 2.43 3.18
N ASN A 346 -12.09 3.32 3.93
CA ASN A 346 -11.18 3.00 5.04
C ASN A 346 -11.89 3.01 6.41
N GLU A 347 -13.20 3.26 6.45
CA GLU A 347 -14.00 3.30 7.69
C GLU A 347 -13.95 1.96 8.47
N TRP A 348 -13.93 0.85 7.76
CA TRP A 348 -13.85 -0.47 8.37
C TRP A 348 -12.55 -0.69 9.15
N LEU A 349 -11.43 -0.07 8.70
CA LEU A 349 -10.14 -0.17 9.38
C LEU A 349 -10.20 0.43 10.79
N VAL A 350 -10.86 1.58 10.96
CA VAL A 350 -11.05 2.19 12.28
C VAL A 350 -11.71 1.21 13.23
N LYS A 351 -12.88 0.68 12.85
CA LYS A 351 -13.68 -0.24 13.67
C LYS A 351 -13.00 -1.58 13.92
N TYR A 352 -12.25 -2.06 12.92
CA TYR A 352 -11.59 -3.36 12.99
C TYR A 352 -10.32 -3.30 13.84
N LEU A 353 -9.39 -2.37 13.55
CA LEU A 353 -8.12 -2.25 14.25
C LEU A 353 -8.32 -1.96 15.74
N GLU A 354 -9.27 -1.10 16.09
CA GLU A 354 -9.64 -0.82 17.49
C GLU A 354 -9.95 -2.10 18.29
N LYS A 355 -10.53 -3.12 17.64
CA LYS A 355 -10.94 -4.36 18.31
C LYS A 355 -9.91 -5.49 18.21
N CYS A 356 -8.93 -5.40 17.31
CA CYS A 356 -7.99 -6.50 17.05
C CYS A 356 -7.30 -7.05 18.30
N GLU A 357 -6.85 -6.18 19.21
CA GLU A 357 -6.20 -6.62 20.46
C GLU A 357 -7.13 -7.46 21.34
N SER A 358 -8.41 -7.07 21.44
CA SER A 358 -9.40 -7.80 22.23
C SER A 358 -9.80 -9.13 21.59
N LEU A 359 -9.64 -9.28 20.28
CA LEU A 359 -9.95 -10.52 19.55
C LEU A 359 -8.87 -11.59 19.77
N GLY A 360 -7.62 -11.16 20.06
CA GLY A 360 -6.47 -12.04 20.27
C GLY A 360 -5.96 -12.70 18.99
N ASP A 361 -4.87 -13.43 19.10
CA ASP A 361 -4.08 -13.94 17.97
C ASP A 361 -4.45 -15.36 17.52
N VAL A 362 -5.25 -16.07 18.30
CA VAL A 362 -5.39 -17.53 18.18
C VAL A 362 -6.58 -17.93 17.32
N ASP A 363 -7.60 -17.10 17.23
CA ASP A 363 -8.88 -17.48 16.60
C ASP A 363 -9.25 -16.55 15.44
N VAL A 364 -8.86 -16.96 14.24
CA VAL A 364 -9.19 -16.25 12.99
C VAL A 364 -10.71 -16.06 12.82
N ASN A 365 -11.53 -16.97 13.35
CA ASN A 365 -12.99 -16.85 13.22
C ASN A 365 -13.53 -15.65 13.98
N LYS A 366 -12.91 -15.23 15.09
CA LYS A 366 -13.30 -14.00 15.79
C LYS A 366 -13.07 -12.76 14.93
N HIS A 367 -11.94 -12.72 14.20
CA HIS A 367 -11.64 -11.65 13.26
C HIS A 367 -12.63 -11.62 12.09
N ILE A 368 -12.96 -12.78 11.53
CA ILE A 368 -13.97 -12.90 10.47
C ILE A 368 -15.33 -12.45 11.00
N GLY A 369 -15.74 -12.90 12.19
CA GLY A 369 -16.99 -12.51 12.82
C GLY A 369 -17.09 -10.99 13.03
N LYS A 370 -16.01 -10.35 13.51
CA LYS A 370 -15.99 -8.89 13.69
C LYS A 370 -16.11 -8.14 12.36
N LEU A 371 -15.43 -8.59 11.32
CA LEU A 371 -15.56 -7.99 10.00
C LEU A 371 -16.97 -8.19 9.41
N GLN A 372 -17.60 -9.34 9.65
CA GLN A 372 -18.99 -9.58 9.25
C GLN A 372 -19.98 -8.65 9.99
N GLU A 373 -19.74 -8.39 11.27
CA GLU A 373 -20.51 -7.40 12.05
C GLU A 373 -20.38 -5.99 11.45
N ILE A 374 -19.14 -5.56 11.13
CA ILE A 374 -18.88 -4.26 10.50
C ILE A 374 -19.56 -4.16 9.12
N ASP A 375 -19.52 -5.22 8.34
CA ASP A 375 -20.18 -5.28 7.03
C ASP A 375 -21.71 -5.20 7.16
N LYS A 376 -22.28 -5.88 8.17
CA LYS A 376 -23.71 -5.81 8.48
C LYS A 376 -24.15 -4.39 8.86
N GLU A 377 -23.40 -3.73 9.78
CA GLU A 377 -23.67 -2.33 10.13
C GLU A 377 -23.66 -1.42 8.89
N ARG A 378 -22.72 -1.66 7.98
CA ARG A 378 -22.63 -0.93 6.72
C ARG A 378 -23.83 -1.19 5.82
N MET A 379 -24.22 -2.45 5.65
CA MET A 379 -25.40 -2.82 4.86
C MET A 379 -26.66 -2.20 5.44
N GLN A 380 -26.84 -2.25 6.76
CA GLN A 380 -27.95 -1.59 7.44
C GLN A 380 -27.95 -0.07 7.23
N ALA A 381 -26.79 0.57 7.24
CA ALA A 381 -26.68 2.02 6.97
C ALA A 381 -27.07 2.37 5.52
N LEU A 382 -26.74 1.51 4.56
CA LEU A 382 -27.12 1.72 3.16
C LEU A 382 -28.63 1.60 2.92
N ILE A 383 -29.31 0.73 3.68
CA ILE A 383 -30.76 0.48 3.53
C ILE A 383 -31.61 1.32 4.49
N LYS A 384 -31.01 2.08 5.45
CA LYS A 384 -31.71 2.76 6.55
C LYS A 384 -32.91 3.59 6.12
N ASP A 385 -32.83 4.28 5.00
CA ASP A 385 -33.88 5.18 4.49
C ASP A 385 -34.52 4.64 3.20
N LYS A 386 -34.16 3.42 2.77
CA LYS A 386 -34.62 2.80 1.51
C LYS A 386 -34.88 1.31 1.76
N ASN A 387 -35.96 0.80 1.20
CA ASN A 387 -36.16 -0.64 1.18
C ASN A 387 -35.06 -1.31 0.33
N LEU A 388 -34.52 -2.47 0.76
CA LEU A 388 -33.50 -3.21 0.03
C LEU A 388 -33.99 -3.55 -1.40
N GLU A 389 -35.23 -3.96 -1.58
CA GLU A 389 -35.83 -4.22 -2.89
C GLU A 389 -35.69 -3.00 -3.80
N ASN A 390 -36.08 -1.81 -3.32
CA ASN A 390 -35.98 -0.58 -4.10
C ASN A 390 -34.53 -0.22 -4.49
N LEU A 391 -33.54 -0.63 -3.71
CA LEU A 391 -32.12 -0.42 -4.03
C LEU A 391 -31.62 -1.40 -5.09
N LEU A 392 -32.12 -2.63 -5.08
CA LEU A 392 -31.76 -3.67 -6.04
C LEU A 392 -32.48 -3.51 -7.38
N ASP A 393 -33.66 -2.86 -7.39
CA ASP A 393 -34.46 -2.61 -8.60
C ASP A 393 -34.09 -1.28 -9.31
N GLN A 394 -32.89 -0.70 -9.01
CA GLN A 394 -32.42 0.51 -9.69
C GLN A 394 -31.73 0.23 -11.05
N GLY A 395 -31.82 -0.99 -11.55
CA GLY A 395 -31.17 -1.36 -12.82
C GLY A 395 -29.66 -1.14 -12.77
N THR A 396 -29.11 -0.45 -13.74
CA THR A 396 -27.67 -0.15 -13.81
C THR A 396 -27.17 0.84 -12.75
N ASP A 397 -28.08 1.50 -12.02
CA ASP A 397 -27.74 2.39 -10.91
C ASP A 397 -27.73 1.64 -9.55
N THR A 398 -28.00 0.34 -9.55
CA THR A 398 -27.89 -0.50 -8.35
C THR A 398 -26.47 -0.36 -7.76
N PRO A 399 -26.35 -0.05 -6.45
CA PRO A 399 -25.05 0.11 -5.81
C PRO A 399 -24.16 -1.12 -5.99
N HIS A 400 -22.94 -0.93 -6.48
CA HIS A 400 -21.98 -2.01 -6.73
C HIS A 400 -21.72 -2.89 -5.50
N TYR A 401 -21.91 -2.35 -4.30
CA TYR A 401 -21.81 -3.10 -3.04
C TYR A 401 -22.60 -4.40 -3.06
N PHE A 402 -23.83 -4.37 -3.56
CA PHE A 402 -24.69 -5.57 -3.53
C PHE A 402 -24.19 -6.68 -4.45
N PHE A 403 -23.59 -6.34 -5.58
CA PHE A 403 -22.95 -7.34 -6.45
C PHE A 403 -21.72 -7.95 -5.77
N TYR A 404 -20.85 -7.16 -5.15
CA TYR A 404 -19.72 -7.67 -4.39
C TYR A 404 -20.14 -8.52 -3.21
N LYS A 405 -21.18 -8.08 -2.49
CA LYS A 405 -21.72 -8.82 -1.35
C LYS A 405 -22.29 -10.17 -1.77
N LEU A 406 -23.02 -10.22 -2.88
CA LEU A 406 -23.53 -11.46 -3.45
C LEU A 406 -22.40 -12.41 -3.85
N ASP A 407 -21.42 -11.92 -4.57
CA ASP A 407 -20.27 -12.75 -4.98
C ASP A 407 -19.50 -13.28 -3.75
N TYR A 408 -19.38 -12.48 -2.68
CA TYR A 408 -18.82 -12.94 -1.40
C TYR A 408 -19.68 -14.05 -0.76
N LEU A 409 -21.01 -13.89 -0.72
CA LEU A 409 -21.93 -14.86 -0.14
C LEU A 409 -21.99 -16.17 -0.95
N LEU A 410 -21.99 -16.08 -2.27
CA LEU A 410 -21.90 -17.22 -3.18
C LEU A 410 -20.57 -17.97 -3.01
N TRP A 411 -19.45 -17.25 -2.86
CA TRP A 411 -18.17 -17.86 -2.58
C TRP A 411 -18.15 -18.53 -1.18
N LYS A 412 -18.71 -17.90 -0.16
CA LYS A 412 -18.80 -18.45 1.21
C LYS A 412 -19.59 -19.75 1.25
N ASN A 413 -20.65 -19.83 0.45
CA ASN A 413 -21.57 -20.98 0.36
C ASN A 413 -21.39 -21.76 -0.96
N PHE A 414 -20.20 -21.73 -1.56
CA PHE A 414 -19.94 -22.17 -2.93
C PHE A 414 -20.48 -23.56 -3.25
N ASP A 415 -20.25 -24.53 -2.35
CA ASP A 415 -20.62 -25.94 -2.55
C ASP A 415 -22.13 -26.18 -2.56
N ASN A 416 -22.91 -25.24 -2.06
CA ASN A 416 -24.38 -25.30 -2.12
C ASN A 416 -24.92 -24.93 -3.51
N TYR A 417 -24.21 -24.02 -4.19
CA TYR A 417 -24.61 -23.49 -5.50
C TYR A 417 -23.91 -24.18 -6.66
N PHE A 418 -22.65 -24.55 -6.52
CA PHE A 418 -21.82 -25.12 -7.59
C PHE A 418 -21.42 -26.56 -7.24
N LYS A 419 -22.29 -27.51 -7.54
CA LYS A 419 -22.12 -28.93 -7.18
C LYS A 419 -21.15 -29.70 -8.10
N ASP A 420 -20.96 -29.22 -9.35
CA ASP A 420 -20.04 -29.86 -10.29
C ASP A 420 -18.58 -29.64 -9.88
N LYS A 421 -17.81 -30.74 -9.85
CA LYS A 421 -16.39 -30.72 -9.46
C LYS A 421 -15.51 -29.79 -10.31
N ARG A 422 -15.86 -29.53 -11.56
CA ARG A 422 -15.13 -28.58 -12.42
C ARG A 422 -15.06 -27.17 -11.84
N TYR A 423 -16.06 -26.76 -11.06
CA TYR A 423 -16.10 -25.42 -10.44
C TYR A 423 -15.25 -25.33 -9.16
N GLN A 424 -14.76 -26.42 -8.57
CA GLN A 424 -13.90 -26.36 -7.38
C GLN A 424 -12.62 -25.55 -7.67
N THR A 425 -12.08 -25.65 -8.88
CA THR A 425 -10.93 -24.84 -9.31
C THR A 425 -11.24 -23.35 -9.37
N VAL A 426 -12.51 -22.98 -9.63
CA VAL A 426 -12.99 -21.60 -9.57
C VAL A 426 -12.99 -21.11 -8.13
N LYS A 427 -13.56 -21.88 -7.19
CA LYS A 427 -13.59 -21.55 -5.74
C LYS A 427 -12.19 -21.25 -5.20
N GLU A 428 -11.20 -22.08 -5.55
CA GLU A 428 -9.83 -21.93 -5.09
C GLU A 428 -9.13 -20.67 -5.65
N ARG A 429 -9.44 -20.27 -6.89
CA ARG A 429 -8.82 -19.14 -7.58
C ARG A 429 -9.61 -17.84 -7.49
N TYR A 430 -10.86 -17.92 -7.03
CA TYR A 430 -11.71 -16.75 -6.94
C TYR A 430 -11.26 -15.82 -5.83
N TYR A 431 -11.12 -14.54 -6.18
CA TYR A 431 -10.93 -13.42 -5.27
C TYR A 431 -11.78 -12.23 -5.73
N LEU A 432 -12.32 -11.48 -4.78
CA LEU A 432 -12.96 -10.21 -5.09
C LEU A 432 -11.91 -9.24 -5.63
N THR A 433 -12.21 -8.63 -6.77
CA THR A 433 -11.35 -7.64 -7.43
C THR A 433 -12.17 -6.41 -7.77
N ARG A 434 -11.52 -5.27 -8.00
CA ARG A 434 -12.25 -4.04 -8.38
C ARG A 434 -12.91 -4.19 -9.73
N LEU A 435 -14.22 -4.02 -9.75
CA LEU A 435 -15.08 -4.10 -10.91
C LEU A 435 -15.81 -2.75 -11.08
N ASN A 436 -16.10 -2.36 -12.30
CA ASN A 436 -16.58 -1.00 -12.59
C ASN A 436 -17.62 -0.92 -13.71
N SER A 437 -18.11 -2.05 -14.20
CA SER A 437 -19.03 -2.09 -15.32
C SER A 437 -20.13 -3.12 -15.12
N ILE A 438 -21.38 -2.69 -15.16
CA ILE A 438 -22.52 -3.61 -15.12
C ILE A 438 -22.74 -4.18 -16.52
N GLU A 439 -22.79 -5.50 -16.58
CA GLU A 439 -23.04 -6.32 -17.76
C GLU A 439 -24.44 -6.91 -17.70
N HIS A 440 -25.13 -6.98 -18.85
CA HIS A 440 -26.41 -7.62 -19.01
C HIS A 440 -26.21 -9.06 -19.51
N ILE A 441 -26.79 -10.05 -18.85
CA ILE A 441 -26.78 -11.45 -19.29
C ILE A 441 -27.50 -11.55 -20.63
N GLN A 442 -28.79 -11.19 -20.70
CA GLN A 442 -29.47 -10.88 -21.98
C GLN A 442 -29.03 -9.49 -22.42
N PRO A 443 -28.41 -9.33 -23.59
CA PRO A 443 -27.88 -8.03 -24.01
C PRO A 443 -28.96 -7.00 -24.27
N GLN A 444 -28.71 -5.73 -23.94
CA GLN A 444 -29.65 -4.63 -24.14
C GLN A 444 -30.06 -4.45 -25.61
N SER A 445 -29.18 -4.76 -26.56
CA SER A 445 -29.49 -4.70 -28.00
C SER A 445 -30.61 -5.66 -28.42
N LYS A 446 -30.91 -6.64 -27.55
CA LYS A 446 -31.92 -7.70 -27.75
C LYS A 446 -33.04 -7.62 -26.72
N CYS A 447 -33.37 -6.42 -26.29
CA CYS A 447 -34.38 -6.17 -25.25
C CYS A 447 -35.80 -6.53 -25.63
N ASN A 448 -36.09 -6.94 -26.88
CA ASN A 448 -37.41 -7.42 -27.32
C ASN A 448 -37.40 -8.92 -27.66
N GLU A 449 -36.37 -9.64 -27.24
CA GLU A 449 -36.23 -11.09 -27.41
C GLU A 449 -36.35 -11.78 -26.06
N ASN A 450 -36.78 -13.05 -26.04
CA ASN A 450 -36.86 -13.89 -24.83
C ASN A 450 -37.71 -13.25 -23.71
N ASP A 451 -38.86 -12.69 -24.08
CA ASP A 451 -39.81 -12.04 -23.15
C ASP A 451 -39.29 -10.81 -22.40
N PHE A 452 -38.07 -10.35 -22.71
CA PHE A 452 -37.58 -9.06 -22.22
C PHE A 452 -38.19 -7.90 -22.98
N ASN A 453 -38.27 -6.75 -22.30
CA ASN A 453 -38.64 -5.47 -22.87
C ASN A 453 -37.77 -4.35 -22.26
N LYS A 454 -38.01 -3.10 -22.66
CA LYS A 454 -37.22 -1.95 -22.19
C LYS A 454 -37.28 -1.74 -20.66
N ASP A 455 -38.36 -2.15 -20.03
CA ASP A 455 -38.57 -1.98 -18.60
C ASP A 455 -37.94 -3.16 -17.80
N THR A 456 -37.95 -4.36 -18.37
CA THR A 456 -37.50 -5.59 -17.70
C THR A 456 -36.04 -5.95 -17.98
N ILE A 457 -35.41 -5.42 -19.03
CA ILE A 457 -34.01 -5.74 -19.40
C ILE A 457 -33.02 -5.40 -18.28
N ASN A 458 -33.34 -4.40 -17.45
CA ASN A 458 -32.56 -3.96 -16.31
C ASN A 458 -32.94 -4.67 -15.00
N ASN A 459 -33.72 -5.77 -15.05
CA ASN A 459 -33.99 -6.59 -13.89
C ASN A 459 -32.70 -7.02 -13.19
N PHE A 460 -32.68 -6.98 -11.86
CA PHE A 460 -31.48 -7.30 -11.05
C PHE A 460 -30.90 -8.68 -11.37
N GLY A 461 -31.76 -9.67 -11.67
CA GLY A 461 -31.32 -11.00 -12.07
C GLY A 461 -30.55 -11.01 -13.39
N ASN A 462 -30.87 -10.11 -14.30
CA ASN A 462 -30.18 -9.98 -15.59
C ASN A 462 -28.85 -9.21 -15.52
N LEU A 463 -28.46 -8.69 -14.35
CA LEU A 463 -27.28 -7.82 -14.19
C LEU A 463 -26.15 -8.51 -13.44
N ALA A 464 -24.92 -8.25 -13.86
CA ALA A 464 -23.71 -8.69 -13.18
C ALA A 464 -22.63 -7.61 -13.22
N LEU A 465 -21.73 -7.58 -12.23
CA LEU A 465 -20.64 -6.61 -12.17
C LEU A 465 -19.35 -7.22 -12.71
N LEU A 466 -18.71 -6.55 -13.66
CA LEU A 466 -17.47 -6.97 -14.31
C LEU A 466 -16.48 -5.79 -14.42
N THR A 467 -15.28 -6.05 -14.94
CA THR A 467 -14.42 -4.97 -15.46
C THR A 467 -14.90 -4.53 -16.84
N SER A 468 -14.66 -3.27 -17.20
CA SER A 468 -15.00 -2.74 -18.54
C SER A 468 -14.40 -3.58 -19.66
N SER A 469 -13.18 -4.13 -19.48
CA SER A 469 -12.55 -5.01 -20.48
C SER A 469 -13.31 -6.33 -20.67
N ARG A 470 -13.74 -6.98 -19.57
CA ARG A 470 -14.53 -8.22 -19.66
C ARG A 470 -15.91 -7.96 -20.22
N ASN A 471 -16.55 -6.89 -19.76
CA ASN A 471 -17.85 -6.45 -20.30
C ASN A 471 -17.75 -6.24 -21.81
N SER A 472 -16.79 -5.43 -22.29
CA SER A 472 -16.59 -5.22 -23.74
C SER A 472 -16.31 -6.53 -24.51
N SER A 473 -15.66 -7.48 -23.87
CA SER A 473 -15.40 -8.78 -24.51
C SER A 473 -16.65 -9.65 -24.65
N LEU A 474 -17.64 -9.50 -23.77
CA LEU A 474 -18.94 -10.17 -23.86
C LEU A 474 -19.88 -9.40 -24.80
N GLY A 475 -19.93 -8.08 -24.67
CA GLY A 475 -20.67 -7.18 -25.55
C GLY A 475 -22.11 -7.65 -25.85
N ASN A 476 -22.47 -7.65 -27.10
CA ASN A 476 -23.80 -8.06 -27.57
C ASN A 476 -23.92 -9.56 -27.92
N LEU A 477 -23.00 -10.39 -27.38
CA LEU A 477 -23.07 -11.84 -27.60
C LEU A 477 -24.39 -12.41 -27.06
N GLU A 478 -24.88 -13.45 -27.72
CA GLU A 478 -25.99 -14.27 -27.22
C GLU A 478 -25.65 -14.90 -25.88
N VAL A 479 -26.65 -15.20 -25.07
CA VAL A 479 -26.46 -15.80 -23.77
C VAL A 479 -25.66 -17.11 -23.84
N ASN A 480 -25.93 -17.95 -24.83
CA ASN A 480 -25.18 -19.20 -25.07
C ASN A 480 -23.72 -18.95 -25.45
N GLU A 481 -23.43 -17.88 -26.20
CA GLU A 481 -22.08 -17.50 -26.57
C GLU A 481 -21.34 -16.95 -25.33
N LYS A 482 -22.01 -16.18 -24.48
CA LYS A 482 -21.47 -15.72 -23.19
C LYS A 482 -21.14 -16.91 -22.29
N LYS A 483 -22.06 -17.89 -22.17
CA LYS A 483 -21.85 -19.14 -21.44
C LYS A 483 -20.61 -19.88 -21.94
N ALA A 484 -20.54 -20.16 -23.25
CA ALA A 484 -19.39 -20.84 -23.85
C ALA A 484 -18.08 -20.09 -23.59
N LYS A 485 -18.11 -18.75 -23.63
CA LYS A 485 -16.93 -17.93 -23.36
C LYS A 485 -16.47 -18.01 -21.90
N ILE A 486 -17.41 -18.02 -20.96
CA ILE A 486 -17.09 -18.18 -19.52
C ILE A 486 -16.56 -19.60 -19.25
N GLU A 487 -17.13 -20.64 -19.87
CA GLU A 487 -16.62 -22.00 -19.78
C GLU A 487 -15.18 -22.09 -20.31
N ASN A 488 -14.88 -21.45 -21.45
CA ASN A 488 -13.51 -21.36 -21.96
C ASN A 488 -12.56 -20.62 -20.99
N TRP A 489 -13.03 -19.61 -20.24
CA TRP A 489 -12.20 -18.99 -19.21
C TRP A 489 -11.90 -19.94 -18.05
N ILE A 490 -12.88 -20.75 -17.64
CA ILE A 490 -12.70 -21.76 -16.60
C ILE A 490 -11.67 -22.82 -17.04
N ASP A 491 -11.84 -23.39 -18.23
CA ASP A 491 -10.96 -24.40 -18.80
C ASP A 491 -9.53 -23.87 -19.04
N GLY A 492 -9.43 -22.63 -19.52
CA GLY A 492 -8.18 -21.88 -19.70
C GLY A 492 -7.58 -21.35 -18.39
N LYS A 493 -8.18 -21.69 -17.23
CA LYS A 493 -7.72 -21.27 -15.89
C LYS A 493 -7.65 -19.75 -15.71
N GLN A 494 -8.46 -19.01 -16.43
CA GLN A 494 -8.59 -17.56 -16.26
C GLN A 494 -9.46 -17.24 -15.03
N SER A 495 -9.32 -16.03 -14.49
CA SER A 495 -10.11 -15.57 -13.36
C SER A 495 -11.57 -15.33 -13.77
N ILE A 496 -12.51 -15.86 -13.00
CA ILE A 496 -13.92 -15.49 -13.04
C ILE A 496 -14.12 -14.26 -12.17
N GLN A 497 -14.86 -13.27 -12.65
CA GLN A 497 -15.04 -12.00 -11.96
C GLN A 497 -16.37 -11.90 -11.20
N SER A 498 -17.45 -12.54 -11.68
CA SER A 498 -18.73 -12.58 -11.00
C SER A 498 -19.25 -14.02 -10.86
N LEU A 499 -19.44 -14.43 -9.62
CA LEU A 499 -20.08 -15.71 -9.28
C LEU A 499 -21.59 -15.65 -9.52
N LYS A 500 -22.21 -14.46 -9.36
CA LYS A 500 -23.60 -14.23 -9.72
C LYS A 500 -23.86 -14.54 -11.19
N MET A 501 -23.02 -14.00 -12.09
CA MET A 501 -23.10 -14.29 -13.52
C MET A 501 -22.81 -15.75 -13.84
N LEU A 502 -21.80 -16.35 -13.18
CA LEU A 502 -21.48 -17.75 -13.36
C LEU A 502 -22.68 -18.64 -12.98
N LEU A 503 -23.34 -18.36 -11.86
CA LEU A 503 -24.51 -19.11 -11.41
C LEU A 503 -25.66 -18.99 -12.43
N ALA A 504 -26.01 -17.77 -12.83
CA ALA A 504 -27.03 -17.53 -13.83
C ALA A 504 -26.81 -18.35 -15.14
N LEU A 505 -25.58 -18.38 -15.62
CA LEU A 505 -25.24 -19.10 -16.88
C LEU A 505 -25.05 -20.60 -16.67
N HIS A 506 -24.78 -21.07 -15.44
CA HIS A 506 -24.69 -22.49 -15.11
C HIS A 506 -26.05 -23.17 -15.22
N ASP A 507 -27.08 -22.56 -14.65
CA ASP A 507 -28.43 -23.11 -14.53
C ASP A 507 -29.24 -22.98 -15.83
N VAL A 508 -28.75 -22.24 -16.82
CA VAL A 508 -29.36 -22.19 -18.16
C VAL A 508 -29.38 -23.60 -18.76
N ASN A 509 -30.46 -24.32 -18.51
CA ASN A 509 -30.73 -25.60 -19.13
C ASN A 509 -31.17 -25.36 -20.58
N GLN A 510 -30.30 -25.71 -21.51
CA GLN A 510 -30.63 -25.86 -22.91
C GLN A 510 -31.34 -24.64 -23.60
N ASN A 511 -30.61 -23.56 -23.78
CA ASN A 511 -30.83 -22.55 -24.82
C ASN A 511 -31.77 -21.37 -24.57
N THR A 512 -32.34 -21.17 -23.43
CA THR A 512 -33.18 -19.99 -23.19
C THR A 512 -32.82 -19.32 -21.87
N TRP A 513 -32.42 -18.08 -21.90
CA TRP A 513 -32.41 -17.15 -20.77
C TRP A 513 -33.50 -16.14 -21.07
N ASP A 514 -34.68 -16.34 -20.52
CA ASP A 514 -35.83 -15.47 -20.69
C ASP A 514 -36.05 -14.60 -19.44
N PHE A 515 -37.07 -13.77 -19.47
CA PHE A 515 -37.36 -12.88 -18.35
C PHE A 515 -37.76 -13.62 -17.08
N GLU A 516 -38.49 -14.75 -17.17
CA GLU A 516 -38.90 -15.55 -16.03
C GLU A 516 -37.67 -16.15 -15.32
N GLU A 517 -36.72 -16.68 -16.08
CA GLU A 517 -35.45 -17.18 -15.52
C GLU A 517 -34.62 -16.07 -14.88
N ALA A 518 -34.56 -14.89 -15.49
CA ALA A 518 -33.87 -13.74 -14.92
C ALA A 518 -34.54 -13.24 -13.63
N GLU A 519 -35.88 -13.21 -13.59
CA GLU A 519 -36.64 -12.82 -12.41
C GLU A 519 -36.44 -13.81 -11.26
N ASN A 520 -36.54 -15.12 -11.54
CA ASN A 520 -36.30 -16.18 -10.55
C ASN A 520 -34.86 -16.10 -9.99
N HIS A 521 -33.85 -15.91 -10.86
CA HIS A 521 -32.47 -15.72 -10.41
C HIS A 521 -32.31 -14.45 -9.57
N GLY A 522 -32.99 -13.37 -9.97
CA GLY A 522 -33.01 -12.12 -9.20
C GLY A 522 -33.56 -12.30 -7.81
N ASP A 523 -34.68 -13.01 -7.68
CA ASP A 523 -35.35 -13.28 -6.39
C ASP A 523 -34.50 -14.18 -5.50
N GLU A 524 -33.83 -15.19 -6.05
CA GLU A 524 -32.88 -16.02 -5.30
C GLU A 524 -31.71 -15.17 -4.76
N MET A 525 -31.17 -14.27 -5.56
CA MET A 525 -30.08 -13.37 -5.14
C MET A 525 -30.55 -12.35 -4.09
N LYS A 526 -31.76 -11.82 -4.20
CA LYS A 526 -32.39 -10.96 -3.19
C LYS A 526 -32.57 -11.72 -1.87
N GLU A 527 -33.10 -12.93 -1.93
CA GLU A 527 -33.29 -13.78 -0.74
C GLU A 527 -31.97 -14.09 -0.03
N LEU A 528 -30.90 -14.33 -0.77
CA LEU A 528 -29.56 -14.56 -0.20
C LEU A 528 -29.07 -13.34 0.59
N LEU A 529 -29.31 -12.13 0.10
CA LEU A 529 -29.00 -10.88 0.79
C LEU A 529 -29.88 -10.69 2.04
N PHE A 530 -31.17 -10.97 1.96
CA PHE A 530 -32.09 -10.88 3.10
C PHE A 530 -31.71 -11.86 4.21
N ARG A 531 -31.43 -13.10 3.88
CA ARG A 531 -30.98 -14.12 4.86
C ARG A 531 -29.70 -13.72 5.58
N ASP A 532 -28.75 -13.08 4.87
CA ASP A 532 -27.51 -12.60 5.51
C ASP A 532 -27.78 -11.46 6.50
N LEU A 533 -28.76 -10.61 6.22
CA LEU A 533 -29.22 -9.58 7.16
C LEU A 533 -29.87 -10.15 8.41
N GLU A 534 -30.67 -11.21 8.27
CA GLU A 534 -31.44 -11.81 9.36
C GLU A 534 -30.61 -12.75 10.24
N ASN A 535 -29.81 -13.63 9.65
CA ASN A 535 -29.09 -14.71 10.35
C ASN A 535 -27.96 -14.25 11.28
N ASN A 536 -27.69 -12.96 11.33
CA ASN A 536 -26.69 -12.39 12.21
C ASN A 536 -27.32 -11.60 13.40
N ASN A 537 -28.63 -11.82 13.71
CA ASN A 537 -29.30 -11.27 14.90
C ASN A 537 -29.11 -12.18 16.12
#